data_e7ebb77c542626c8b131b76bd788ff6d
#
_entry.id   e7ebb77c542626c8b131b76bd788ff6d
#
_cell.length_a   1.000
_cell.length_b   1.000
_cell.length_c   1.000
_cell.angle_alpha   90.00
_cell.angle_beta   90.00
_cell.angle_gamma   90.00
#
_symmetry.space_group_name_H-M   'P 1'
#
loop_
_entity.id
_entity.type
_entity.pdbx_description
1 polymer ?
#
loop_
_entity_poly.entity_id
_entity_poly.type
_entity_poly.pdbx_seq_one_letter_code
_entity_poly.pdbx_strand_id
1 'polypeptide(L)'
;PPDYSSAASDVYKRQLSHCLFNIPLAVWILEGFMSAVPKELDETAYVDGYSFNRFFFKIFIPTIAAGIGITMFFCFMFSWVELLLAKTLTATEAKPIAATMTRTASTSGYELGLLAAAGSLTIIPGAIVIYFVRNYIAKGFAMGRV
;
A
#
# COMPACT_ATOMS: atom_id res chain seq x y z
N PRO A 1 -19.16 -26.97 -11.77
CA PRO A 1 -19.10 -26.13 -10.60
C PRO A 1 -17.85 -25.27 -10.69
N PRO A 2 -17.93 -23.96 -10.39
CA PRO A 2 -16.74 -23.13 -10.40
C PRO A 2 -15.73 -23.68 -9.39
N ASP A 3 -14.48 -23.82 -9.83
CA ASP A 3 -13.41 -24.34 -8.97
C ASP A 3 -12.90 -23.22 -8.03
N TYR A 4 -13.60 -23.04 -6.92
CA TYR A 4 -13.26 -22.05 -5.90
C TYR A 4 -11.86 -22.26 -5.31
N SER A 5 -11.32 -23.47 -5.39
CA SER A 5 -9.97 -23.80 -4.96
C SER A 5 -8.92 -23.11 -5.83
N SER A 6 -9.12 -23.06 -7.15
CA SER A 6 -8.20 -22.38 -8.06
C SER A 6 -8.25 -20.86 -7.92
N ALA A 7 -9.45 -20.28 -7.76
CA ALA A 7 -9.61 -18.85 -7.54
C ALA A 7 -8.94 -18.37 -6.24
N ALA A 8 -9.11 -19.13 -5.15
CA ALA A 8 -8.41 -18.83 -3.88
C ALA A 8 -6.89 -18.91 -4.04
N SER A 9 -6.38 -19.95 -4.70
CA SER A 9 -4.95 -20.10 -5.01
C SER A 9 -4.38 -18.91 -5.78
N ASP A 10 -5.11 -18.40 -6.77
CA ASP A 10 -4.69 -17.27 -7.58
C ASP A 10 -4.63 -15.96 -6.77
N VAL A 11 -5.57 -15.76 -5.84
CA VAL A 11 -5.54 -14.62 -4.92
C VAL A 11 -4.28 -14.66 -4.04
N TYR A 12 -3.96 -15.83 -3.45
CA TYR A 12 -2.75 -15.97 -2.62
C TYR A 12 -1.46 -15.79 -3.42
N LYS A 13 -1.36 -16.34 -4.61
CA LYS A 13 -0.20 -16.14 -5.51
C LYS A 13 0.04 -14.66 -5.77
N ARG A 14 -1.03 -13.90 -6.04
CA ARG A 14 -0.96 -12.46 -6.26
C ARG A 14 -0.53 -11.73 -4.99
N GLN A 15 -1.09 -12.06 -3.82
CA GLN A 15 -0.71 -11.45 -2.56
C GLN A 15 0.78 -11.64 -2.25
N LEU A 16 1.29 -12.85 -2.42
CA LEU A 16 2.72 -13.15 -2.24
C LEU A 16 3.59 -12.37 -3.24
N SER A 17 3.15 -12.28 -4.49
CA SER A 17 3.87 -11.51 -5.51
C SER A 17 3.92 -10.01 -5.19
N HIS A 18 2.86 -9.45 -4.64
CA HIS A 18 2.85 -8.05 -4.17
C HIS A 18 3.84 -7.82 -3.02
N CYS A 19 4.09 -8.83 -2.18
CA CYS A 19 5.09 -8.72 -1.11
C CYS A 19 6.51 -8.55 -1.66
N LEU A 20 6.84 -9.12 -2.83
CA LEU A 20 8.19 -9.07 -3.40
C LEU A 20 8.69 -7.64 -3.64
N PHE A 21 7.82 -6.72 -4.05
CA PHE A 21 8.19 -5.32 -4.29
C PHE A 21 7.72 -4.37 -3.18
N ASN A 22 6.62 -4.68 -2.50
CA ASN A 22 6.14 -3.83 -1.42
C ASN A 22 7.01 -3.92 -0.17
N ILE A 23 7.57 -5.10 0.17
CA ILE A 23 8.45 -5.24 1.34
C ILE A 23 9.74 -4.43 1.18
N PRO A 24 10.52 -4.55 0.09
CA PRO A 24 11.70 -3.71 -0.11
C PRO A 24 11.39 -2.21 -0.09
N LEU A 25 10.29 -1.80 -0.73
CA LEU A 25 9.85 -0.42 -0.74
C LEU A 25 9.49 0.07 0.67
N ALA A 26 8.74 -0.73 1.44
CA ALA A 26 8.37 -0.39 2.80
C ALA A 26 9.59 -0.26 3.73
N VAL A 27 10.54 -1.19 3.63
CA VAL A 27 11.79 -1.16 4.39
C VAL A 27 12.57 0.12 4.06
N TRP A 28 12.73 0.43 2.78
CA TRP A 28 13.49 1.61 2.35
C TRP A 28 12.87 2.93 2.85
N ILE A 29 11.56 3.08 2.73
CA ILE A 29 10.87 4.28 3.21
C ILE A 29 10.95 4.37 4.73
N LEU A 30 10.64 3.28 5.45
CA LEU A 30 10.65 3.28 6.91
C LEU A 30 12.04 3.49 7.49
N GLU A 31 13.09 2.95 6.87
CA GLU A 31 14.48 3.18 7.28
C GLU A 31 14.79 4.69 7.31
N GLY A 32 14.39 5.44 6.29
CA GLY A 32 14.59 6.89 6.26
C GLY A 32 13.92 7.61 7.44
N PHE A 33 12.70 7.22 7.82
CA PHE A 33 12.02 7.80 8.97
C PHE A 33 12.59 7.33 10.30
N MET A 34 12.99 6.08 10.42
CA MET A 34 13.60 5.53 11.63
C MET A 34 14.98 6.14 11.89
N SER A 35 15.77 6.35 10.85
CA SER A 35 17.10 6.96 10.95
C SER A 35 17.04 8.43 11.38
N ALA A 36 15.93 9.11 11.17
CA ALA A 36 15.71 10.48 11.61
C ALA A 36 15.32 10.59 13.11
N VAL A 37 15.04 9.47 13.78
CA VAL A 37 14.71 9.46 15.21
C VAL A 37 16.00 9.61 16.02
N PRO A 38 16.12 10.62 16.92
CA PRO A 38 17.29 10.79 17.75
C PRO A 38 17.52 9.60 18.70
N LYS A 39 18.77 9.16 18.83
CA LYS A 39 19.14 8.05 19.72
C LYS A 39 18.88 8.36 21.19
N GLU A 40 18.93 9.63 21.55
CA GLU A 40 18.64 10.13 22.88
C GLU A 40 17.23 9.74 23.36
N LEU A 41 16.31 9.51 22.42
CA LEU A 41 14.96 9.06 22.74
C LEU A 41 14.96 7.65 23.33
N ASP A 42 15.77 6.75 22.78
CA ASP A 42 15.94 5.38 23.27
C ASP A 42 16.62 5.37 24.65
N GLU A 43 17.68 6.18 24.80
CA GLU A 43 18.46 6.26 26.02
C GLU A 43 17.61 6.84 27.18
N THR A 44 16.85 7.89 26.91
CA THR A 44 15.95 8.50 27.90
C THR A 44 14.85 7.52 28.34
N ALA A 45 14.24 6.82 27.39
CA ALA A 45 13.22 5.85 27.71
C ALA A 45 13.77 4.66 28.54
N TYR A 46 15.02 4.26 28.26
CA TYR A 46 15.68 3.23 29.06
C TYR A 46 15.95 3.67 30.50
N VAL A 47 16.44 4.91 30.69
CA VAL A 47 16.66 5.50 32.01
C VAL A 47 15.37 5.65 32.80
N ASP A 48 14.27 5.99 32.12
CA ASP A 48 12.93 6.09 32.70
C ASP A 48 12.29 4.72 33.03
N GLY A 49 13.00 3.60 32.78
CA GLY A 49 12.55 2.26 33.09
C GLY A 49 11.46 1.72 32.16
N TYR A 50 11.34 2.25 30.96
CA TYR A 50 10.43 1.68 29.96
C TYR A 50 10.90 0.32 29.50
N SER A 51 10.02 -0.68 29.49
CA SER A 51 10.28 -1.93 28.78
C SER A 51 10.26 -1.70 27.27
N PHE A 52 10.99 -2.54 26.50
CA PHE A 52 11.06 -2.45 25.05
C PHE A 52 9.67 -2.34 24.38
N ASN A 53 8.73 -3.20 24.76
CA ASN A 53 7.39 -3.19 24.18
C ASN A 53 6.64 -1.87 24.48
N ARG A 54 6.78 -1.37 25.70
CA ARG A 54 6.14 -0.11 26.10
C ARG A 54 6.74 1.08 25.37
N PHE A 55 8.06 1.14 25.22
CA PHE A 55 8.76 2.13 24.42
C PHE A 55 8.32 2.07 22.97
N PHE A 56 8.38 0.87 22.36
CA PHE A 56 8.08 0.68 20.95
C PHE A 56 6.68 1.15 20.57
N PHE A 57 5.65 0.72 21.30
CA PHE A 57 4.27 1.06 20.94
C PHE A 57 3.82 2.46 21.43
N LYS A 58 4.36 2.98 22.53
CA LYS A 58 3.92 4.27 23.07
C LYS A 58 4.73 5.47 22.61
N ILE A 59 5.98 5.29 22.26
CA ILE A 59 6.89 6.37 21.91
C ILE A 59 7.35 6.23 20.46
N PHE A 60 7.97 5.11 20.11
CA PHE A 60 8.61 4.94 18.82
C PHE A 60 7.61 4.93 17.65
N ILE A 61 6.60 4.08 17.66
CA ILE A 61 5.56 4.01 16.61
C ILE A 61 4.86 5.35 16.38
N PRO A 62 4.37 6.08 17.41
CA PRO A 62 3.81 7.41 17.21
C PRO A 62 4.80 8.43 16.63
N THR A 63 6.07 8.34 16.98
CA THR A 63 7.11 9.23 16.44
C THR A 63 7.30 9.05 14.94
N ILE A 64 7.31 7.81 14.44
CA ILE A 64 7.44 7.51 13.01
C ILE A 64 6.10 7.37 12.28
N ALA A 65 4.98 7.77 12.89
CA ALA A 65 3.64 7.59 12.31
C ALA A 65 3.46 8.21 10.92
N ALA A 66 4.16 9.33 10.66
CA ALA A 66 4.18 9.93 9.32
C ALA A 66 4.80 8.99 8.28
N GLY A 67 5.93 8.35 8.62
CA GLY A 67 6.59 7.36 7.77
C GLY A 67 5.73 6.13 7.52
N ILE A 68 5.07 5.63 8.56
CA ILE A 68 4.13 4.51 8.44
C ILE A 68 2.99 4.88 7.47
N GLY A 69 2.39 6.06 7.64
CA GLY A 69 1.30 6.52 6.76
C GLY A 69 1.72 6.65 5.29
N ILE A 70 2.91 7.20 5.03
CA ILE A 70 3.47 7.31 3.68
C ILE A 70 3.75 5.92 3.09
N THR A 71 4.34 5.03 3.87
CA THR A 71 4.62 3.65 3.44
C THR A 71 3.34 2.92 3.07
N MET A 72 2.32 2.99 3.91
CA MET A 72 1.01 2.38 3.65
C MET A 72 0.38 2.95 2.37
N PHE A 73 0.48 4.25 2.16
CA PHE A 73 -0.02 4.90 0.95
C PHE A 73 0.67 4.36 -0.31
N PHE A 74 2.00 4.30 -0.35
CA PHE A 74 2.73 3.82 -1.52
C PHE A 74 2.49 2.33 -1.77
N CYS A 75 2.53 1.49 -0.74
CA CYS A 75 2.23 0.05 -0.89
C CYS A 75 0.80 -0.18 -1.41
N PHE A 76 -0.16 0.58 -0.91
CA PHE A 76 -1.53 0.52 -1.42
C PHE A 76 -1.60 0.94 -2.89
N MET A 77 -1.01 2.09 -3.26
CA MET A 77 -1.06 2.61 -4.62
C MET A 77 -0.40 1.67 -5.61
N PHE A 78 0.79 1.13 -5.29
CA PHE A 78 1.45 0.16 -6.16
C PHE A 78 0.64 -1.12 -6.33
N SER A 79 0.06 -1.65 -5.25
CA SER A 79 -0.79 -2.84 -5.32
C SER A 79 -2.11 -2.57 -6.06
N TRP A 80 -2.64 -1.35 -5.97
CA TRP A 80 -3.90 -0.97 -6.61
C TRP A 80 -3.76 -0.82 -8.13
N VAL A 81 -2.68 -0.20 -8.60
CA VAL A 81 -2.45 0.04 -10.03
C VAL A 81 -1.74 -1.11 -10.74
N GLU A 82 -1.29 -2.13 -9.99
CA GLU A 82 -0.57 -3.26 -10.54
C GLU A 82 -1.45 -4.06 -11.51
N LEU A 83 -1.02 -4.14 -12.76
CA LEU A 83 -1.75 -4.80 -13.83
C LEU A 83 -1.04 -6.06 -14.36
N LEU A 84 0.29 -6.07 -14.35
CA LEU A 84 1.08 -7.14 -14.97
C LEU A 84 0.86 -8.47 -14.23
N LEU A 85 1.06 -8.49 -12.92
CA LEU A 85 0.87 -9.69 -12.11
C LEU A 85 -0.61 -10.11 -12.07
N ALA A 86 -1.52 -9.13 -12.07
CA ALA A 86 -2.94 -9.40 -12.14
C ALA A 86 -3.33 -10.12 -13.44
N LYS A 87 -2.74 -9.75 -14.58
CA LYS A 87 -2.99 -10.42 -15.87
C LYS A 87 -2.34 -11.79 -15.96
N THR A 88 -1.16 -11.97 -15.39
CA THR A 88 -0.37 -13.20 -15.54
C THR A 88 -0.72 -14.27 -14.51
N LEU A 89 -1.08 -13.88 -13.29
CA LEU A 89 -1.28 -14.79 -12.16
C LEU A 89 -2.74 -15.08 -11.83
N THR A 90 -3.71 -14.33 -12.38
CA THR A 90 -5.11 -14.56 -12.07
C THR A 90 -5.90 -15.12 -13.23
N ALA A 91 -6.61 -16.20 -12.98
CA ALA A 91 -7.59 -16.78 -13.89
C ALA A 91 -8.84 -15.87 -14.01
N THR A 92 -9.80 -16.30 -14.79
CA THR A 92 -10.94 -15.48 -15.26
C THR A 92 -11.80 -14.91 -14.13
N GLU A 93 -11.90 -15.59 -12.99
CA GLU A 93 -12.87 -15.26 -11.94
C GLU A 93 -12.34 -14.35 -10.83
N ALA A 94 -11.02 -14.17 -10.71
CA ALA A 94 -10.39 -13.38 -9.66
C ALA A 94 -9.68 -12.11 -10.18
N LYS A 95 -10.09 -11.58 -11.33
CA LYS A 95 -9.44 -10.43 -11.97
C LYS A 95 -9.76 -9.12 -11.26
N PRO A 96 -8.76 -8.29 -10.95
CA PRO A 96 -8.98 -6.95 -10.45
C PRO A 96 -9.57 -6.02 -11.53
N ILE A 97 -10.17 -4.92 -11.10
CA ILE A 97 -10.82 -3.95 -11.99
C ILE A 97 -9.86 -3.43 -13.10
N ALA A 98 -8.60 -3.21 -12.78
CA ALA A 98 -7.58 -2.78 -13.74
C ALA A 98 -7.38 -3.78 -14.89
N ALA A 99 -7.45 -5.09 -14.61
CA ALA A 99 -7.32 -6.13 -15.65
C ALA A 99 -8.59 -6.27 -16.50
N THR A 100 -9.77 -6.02 -15.94
CA THR A 100 -11.04 -6.03 -16.69
C THR A 100 -11.17 -4.85 -17.64
N MET A 101 -10.68 -3.67 -17.26
CA MET A 101 -10.70 -2.49 -18.13
C MET A 101 -9.97 -2.71 -19.48
N THR A 102 -8.83 -3.41 -19.47
CA THR A 102 -8.10 -3.69 -20.72
C THR A 102 -8.79 -4.70 -21.63
N ARG A 103 -9.63 -5.57 -21.09
CA ARG A 103 -10.40 -6.56 -21.86
C ARG A 103 -11.59 -5.93 -22.57
N THR A 104 -12.25 -4.99 -21.93
CA THR A 104 -13.41 -4.27 -22.49
C THR A 104 -13.00 -3.41 -23.70
N ALA A 105 -11.75 -2.94 -23.74
CA ALA A 105 -11.22 -2.18 -24.86
C ALA A 105 -10.92 -3.03 -26.11
N SER A 106 -10.84 -4.37 -26.02
CA SER A 106 -10.31 -5.22 -27.09
C SER A 106 -11.33 -6.09 -27.82
N THR A 107 -12.54 -6.31 -27.30
CA THR A 107 -13.44 -7.37 -27.84
C THR A 107 -14.64 -6.88 -28.63
N SER A 108 -15.09 -5.64 -28.52
CA SER A 108 -16.34 -5.19 -29.13
C SER A 108 -16.33 -3.75 -29.64
N GLY A 109 -15.15 -3.19 -29.87
CA GLY A 109 -15.05 -1.74 -30.03
C GLY A 109 -15.08 -1.06 -28.66
N TYR A 110 -14.74 0.22 -28.64
CA TYR A 110 -14.69 0.99 -27.39
C TYR A 110 -16.09 1.23 -26.83
N GLU A 111 -16.51 0.46 -25.85
CA GLU A 111 -17.63 0.85 -24.99
C GLU A 111 -17.17 1.96 -24.06
N LEU A 112 -17.09 3.18 -24.56
CA LEU A 112 -16.58 4.35 -23.84
C LEU A 112 -17.31 4.58 -22.52
N GLY A 113 -18.62 4.30 -22.45
CA GLY A 113 -19.40 4.42 -21.23
C GLY A 113 -18.94 3.46 -20.13
N LEU A 114 -18.67 2.20 -20.46
CA LEU A 114 -18.21 1.20 -19.50
C LEU A 114 -16.77 1.47 -19.05
N LEU A 115 -15.91 1.92 -19.97
CA LEU A 115 -14.54 2.36 -19.64
C LEU A 115 -14.54 3.56 -18.70
N ALA A 116 -15.39 4.55 -18.96
CA ALA A 116 -15.53 5.73 -18.11
C ALA A 116 -16.04 5.37 -16.70
N ALA A 117 -17.05 4.50 -16.62
CA ALA A 117 -17.59 4.01 -15.35
C ALA A 117 -16.54 3.24 -14.54
N ALA A 118 -15.81 2.30 -15.17
CA ALA A 118 -14.75 1.54 -14.52
C ALA A 118 -13.58 2.44 -14.09
N GLY A 119 -13.21 3.42 -14.90
CA GLY A 119 -12.20 4.43 -14.57
C GLY A 119 -12.60 5.26 -13.34
N SER A 120 -13.85 5.71 -13.30
CA SER A 120 -14.40 6.46 -12.16
C SER A 120 -14.38 5.63 -10.87
N LEU A 121 -14.79 4.35 -10.94
CA LEU A 121 -14.74 3.43 -9.80
C LEU A 121 -13.31 3.18 -9.31
N THR A 122 -12.33 3.16 -10.21
CA THR A 122 -10.92 2.94 -9.86
C THR A 122 -10.33 4.12 -9.08
N ILE A 123 -10.80 5.35 -9.32
CA ILE A 123 -10.33 6.56 -8.62
C ILE A 123 -10.81 6.60 -7.16
N ILE A 124 -12.01 6.10 -6.87
CA ILE A 124 -12.65 6.23 -5.55
C ILE A 124 -11.77 5.68 -4.40
N PRO A 125 -11.25 4.43 -4.42
CA PRO A 125 -10.42 3.93 -3.35
C PRO A 125 -9.13 4.73 -3.16
N GLY A 126 -8.50 5.15 -4.26
CA GLY A 126 -7.31 6.00 -4.22
C GLY A 126 -7.60 7.34 -3.55
N ALA A 127 -8.70 8.00 -3.91
CA ALA A 127 -9.12 9.28 -3.30
C ALA A 127 -9.41 9.13 -1.80
N ILE A 128 -10.06 8.04 -1.39
CA ILE A 128 -10.31 7.74 0.03
C ILE A 128 -8.99 7.61 0.79
N VAL A 129 -8.05 6.82 0.29
CA VAL A 129 -6.75 6.62 0.95
C VAL A 129 -5.98 7.94 1.02
N ILE A 130 -5.93 8.73 -0.05
CA ILE A 130 -5.30 10.06 -0.06
C ILE A 130 -5.93 10.97 1.00
N TYR A 131 -7.26 10.98 1.11
CA TYR A 131 -7.96 11.80 2.11
C TYR A 131 -7.52 11.47 3.54
N PHE A 132 -7.39 10.19 3.90
CA PHE A 132 -6.96 9.77 5.24
C PHE A 132 -5.47 9.99 5.48
N VAL A 133 -4.62 9.78 4.47
CA VAL A 133 -3.16 9.83 4.62
C VAL A 133 -2.57 11.22 4.41
N ARG A 134 -3.31 12.16 3.82
CA ARG A 134 -2.83 13.52 3.48
C ARG A 134 -2.12 14.26 4.61
N ASN A 135 -2.63 14.11 5.85
CA ASN A 135 -2.04 14.79 7.01
C ASN A 135 -0.68 14.20 7.41
N TYR A 136 -0.51 12.88 7.21
CA TYR A 136 0.77 12.19 7.45
C TYR A 136 1.78 12.53 6.38
N ILE A 137 1.35 12.58 5.11
CA ILE A 137 2.18 13.00 3.96
C ILE A 137 2.68 14.43 4.18
N ALA A 138 1.80 15.37 4.55
CA ALA A 138 2.16 16.76 4.79
C ALA A 138 3.20 16.90 5.91
N LYS A 139 3.07 16.15 7.00
CA LYS A 139 4.04 16.13 8.11
C LYS A 139 5.39 15.53 7.67
N GLY A 140 5.38 14.46 6.89
CA GLY A 140 6.61 13.84 6.39
C GLY A 140 7.43 14.77 5.51
N PHE A 141 6.79 15.50 4.61
CA PHE A 141 7.47 16.51 3.77
C PHE A 141 7.94 17.74 4.57
N ALA A 142 7.25 18.09 5.66
CA ALA A 142 7.68 19.19 6.52
C ALA A 142 8.95 18.85 7.32
N MET A 143 9.11 17.61 7.76
CA MET A 143 10.30 17.15 8.49
C MET A 143 11.54 16.99 7.58
N GLY A 144 11.38 16.76 6.30
CA GLY A 144 12.49 16.68 5.34
C GLY A 144 13.08 18.03 4.91
N ARG A 145 12.69 19.13 5.56
CA ARG A 145 13.13 20.52 5.27
C ARG A 145 14.09 21.10 6.31
N VAL A 146 14.77 20.25 7.07
CA VAL A 146 15.82 20.69 7.99
C VAL A 146 17.17 20.42 7.39
#